data_d300693d8ce38abe2163b7ac9f1f5e5a
#
_entry.id   d300693d8ce38abe2163b7ac9f1f5e5a
#
_cell.length_a   1.000
_cell.length_b   1.000
_cell.length_c   1.000
_cell.angle_alpha   90.00
_cell.angle_beta   90.00
_cell.angle_gamma   90.00
#
_symmetry.space_group_name_H-M   'P 1'
#
loop_
_entity.id
_entity.type
_entity.pdbx_description
1 polymer ?
#
loop_
_entity_poly.entity_id
_entity_poly.type
_entity_poly.pdbx_seq_one_letter_code
_entity_poly.pdbx_strand_id
1 'polypeptide(L)'
;LLIVKDGKLVFEEYFYGYDKDKIHFLASVSKSITSVLVGIALEQLKTADVNTMAYDFFPEYPQTKWVKEKYPISLENVLTMSAGLEWESGKYSRRDPRHTTHRMYDSGDPIKFVLDRNQKEVPGDEFYYNSGLTILLGEIVKQLSGLPIDDFSGQYLFSPLGITDYHWDKFEDGRIQTDGGLHLRPRDMAKIGQMILN
;
A
#
# COMPACT_ATOMS: atom_id res chain seq x y z
N LEU A 1 -16.16 5.66 -16.74
CA LEU A 1 -17.10 5.38 -15.65
C LEU A 1 -17.75 4.00 -15.88
N LEU A 2 -17.67 3.13 -14.85
CA LEU A 2 -18.29 1.82 -14.86
C LEU A 2 -19.28 1.72 -13.71
N ILE A 3 -20.40 1.03 -13.93
CA ILE A 3 -21.37 0.69 -12.88
C ILE A 3 -21.61 -0.82 -12.94
N VAL A 4 -21.34 -1.49 -11.82
CA VAL A 4 -21.65 -2.91 -11.63
C VAL A 4 -22.83 -3.02 -10.67
N LYS A 5 -23.84 -3.80 -11.04
CA LYS A 5 -25.02 -4.10 -10.21
C LYS A 5 -25.31 -5.59 -10.28
N ASP A 6 -25.47 -6.23 -9.12
CA ASP A 6 -25.76 -7.66 -9.00
C ASP A 6 -24.76 -8.52 -9.82
N GLY A 7 -23.46 -8.19 -9.74
CA GLY A 7 -22.39 -8.86 -10.46
C GLY A 7 -22.36 -8.62 -11.99
N LYS A 8 -23.19 -7.72 -12.51
CA LYS A 8 -23.26 -7.42 -13.95
C LYS A 8 -22.83 -5.99 -14.24
N LEU A 9 -21.97 -5.80 -15.25
CA LEU A 9 -21.63 -4.48 -15.77
C LEU A 9 -22.86 -3.92 -16.51
N VAL A 10 -23.51 -2.90 -15.91
CA VAL A 10 -24.74 -2.30 -16.42
C VAL A 10 -24.52 -0.95 -17.10
N PHE A 11 -23.40 -0.32 -16.88
CA PHE A 11 -22.99 0.90 -17.57
C PHE A 11 -21.49 0.93 -17.75
N GLU A 12 -21.03 1.40 -18.91
CA GLU A 12 -19.62 1.55 -19.25
C GLU A 12 -19.44 2.71 -20.23
N GLU A 13 -18.68 3.73 -19.83
CA GLU A 13 -18.35 4.91 -20.64
C GLU A 13 -16.94 5.38 -20.37
N TYR A 14 -16.23 5.82 -21.41
CA TYR A 14 -14.85 6.29 -21.36
C TYR A 14 -14.74 7.71 -21.90
N PHE A 15 -13.82 8.52 -21.35
CA PHE A 15 -13.67 9.93 -21.65
C PHE A 15 -12.21 10.26 -21.94
N TYR A 16 -11.98 11.41 -22.58
CA TYR A 16 -10.64 12.00 -22.82
C TYR A 16 -9.68 11.07 -23.57
N GLY A 17 -10.17 10.27 -24.52
CA GLY A 17 -9.35 9.36 -25.30
C GLY A 17 -8.91 8.10 -24.55
N TYR A 18 -9.52 7.80 -23.40
CA TYR A 18 -9.39 6.51 -22.75
C TYR A 18 -10.39 5.51 -23.33
N ASP A 19 -10.07 4.23 -23.18
CA ASP A 19 -10.92 3.09 -23.59
C ASP A 19 -10.84 1.95 -22.58
N LYS A 20 -11.49 0.83 -22.88
CA LYS A 20 -11.57 -0.33 -21.99
C LYS A 20 -10.22 -1.03 -21.77
N ASP A 21 -9.27 -0.88 -22.67
CA ASP A 21 -8.00 -1.59 -22.68
C ASP A 21 -6.84 -0.76 -22.09
N LYS A 22 -7.04 0.56 -21.95
CA LYS A 22 -6.01 1.45 -21.42
C LYS A 22 -5.93 1.36 -19.89
N ILE A 23 -4.73 1.08 -19.37
CA ILE A 23 -4.48 1.10 -17.93
C ILE A 23 -4.47 2.54 -17.39
N HIS A 24 -4.99 2.72 -16.20
CA HIS A 24 -5.09 4.00 -15.49
C HIS A 24 -4.22 3.98 -14.24
N PHE A 25 -3.54 5.09 -13.99
CA PHE A 25 -2.88 5.34 -12.72
C PHE A 25 -3.93 5.44 -11.59
N LEU A 26 -3.85 4.56 -10.60
CA LEU A 26 -4.85 4.44 -9.55
C LEU A 26 -4.62 5.37 -8.37
N ALA A 27 -3.47 6.01 -8.31
CA ALA A 27 -3.08 6.82 -7.16
C ALA A 27 -3.33 6.05 -5.83
N SER A 28 -3.93 6.68 -4.85
CA SER A 28 -4.11 6.08 -3.51
C SER A 28 -5.09 4.92 -3.43
N VAL A 29 -5.81 4.56 -4.50
CA VAL A 29 -6.56 3.29 -4.54
C VAL A 29 -5.61 2.09 -4.42
N SER A 30 -4.36 2.24 -4.85
CA SER A 30 -3.29 1.24 -4.66
C SER A 30 -3.16 0.78 -3.21
N LYS A 31 -3.40 1.67 -2.24
CA LYS A 31 -3.33 1.35 -0.80
C LYS A 31 -4.32 0.27 -0.38
N SER A 32 -5.55 0.34 -0.91
CA SER A 32 -6.56 -0.68 -0.64
C SER A 32 -6.16 -2.04 -1.20
N ILE A 33 -5.55 -2.05 -2.38
CA ILE A 33 -5.05 -3.28 -3.00
C ILE A 33 -3.85 -3.83 -2.21
N THR A 34 -2.94 -2.97 -1.77
CA THR A 34 -1.82 -3.37 -0.89
C THR A 34 -2.33 -3.99 0.41
N SER A 35 -3.38 -3.42 1.02
CA SER A 35 -4.00 -3.98 2.23
C SER A 35 -4.60 -5.37 1.98
N VAL A 36 -5.28 -5.59 0.85
CA VAL A 36 -5.78 -6.91 0.44
C VAL A 36 -4.63 -7.92 0.29
N LEU A 37 -3.51 -7.50 -0.32
CA LEU A 37 -2.34 -8.37 -0.50
C LEU A 37 -1.71 -8.75 0.85
N VAL A 38 -1.68 -7.86 1.83
CA VAL A 38 -1.27 -8.20 3.21
C VAL A 38 -2.19 -9.27 3.79
N GLY A 39 -3.51 -9.11 3.66
CA GLY A 39 -4.49 -10.11 4.14
C GLY A 39 -4.28 -11.48 3.50
N ILE A 40 -4.04 -11.52 2.18
CA ILE A 40 -3.73 -12.76 1.46
C ILE A 40 -2.43 -13.40 1.99
N ALA A 41 -1.37 -12.60 2.21
CA ALA A 41 -0.09 -13.09 2.72
C ALA A 41 -0.24 -13.68 4.13
N LEU A 42 -0.95 -13.01 5.02
CA LEU A 42 -1.20 -13.48 6.38
C LEU A 42 -2.00 -14.81 6.40
N GLU A 43 -3.07 -14.89 5.59
CA GLU A 43 -3.89 -16.11 5.52
C GLU A 43 -3.15 -17.31 4.96
N GLN A 44 -2.34 -17.11 3.92
CA GLN A 44 -1.63 -18.21 3.27
C GLN A 44 -0.44 -18.71 4.08
N LEU A 45 0.31 -17.81 4.69
CA LEU A 45 1.60 -18.17 5.29
C LEU A 45 1.48 -18.50 6.78
N LYS A 46 0.49 -17.91 7.48
CA LYS A 46 0.18 -18.14 8.92
C LYS A 46 1.38 -18.01 9.87
N THR A 47 2.39 -17.24 9.48
CA THR A 47 3.60 -16.98 10.26
C THR A 47 3.53 -15.74 11.10
N ALA A 48 2.52 -14.89 10.86
CA ALA A 48 2.26 -13.64 11.54
C ALA A 48 0.76 -13.33 11.55
N ASP A 49 0.33 -12.39 12.37
CA ASP A 49 -1.02 -11.84 12.40
C ASP A 49 -0.98 -10.31 12.53
N VAL A 50 -2.14 -9.68 12.62
CA VAL A 50 -2.26 -8.21 12.74
C VAL A 50 -1.67 -7.64 14.04
N ASN A 51 -1.47 -8.48 15.09
CA ASN A 51 -0.87 -8.09 16.35
C ASN A 51 0.66 -8.19 16.34
N THR A 52 1.24 -8.80 15.29
CA THR A 52 2.70 -8.89 15.14
C THR A 52 3.29 -7.48 15.11
N MET A 53 4.40 -7.29 15.83
CA MET A 53 5.06 -6.00 15.85
C MET A 53 5.62 -5.66 14.46
N ALA A 54 5.22 -4.51 13.95
CA ALA A 54 5.58 -4.11 12.57
C ALA A 54 7.09 -4.03 12.37
N TYR A 55 7.84 -3.68 13.42
CA TYR A 55 9.29 -3.60 13.36
C TYR A 55 9.95 -4.98 13.14
N ASP A 56 9.36 -6.06 13.58
CA ASP A 56 9.91 -7.42 13.45
C ASP A 56 10.10 -7.83 11.98
N PHE A 57 9.41 -7.15 11.05
CA PHE A 57 9.57 -7.36 9.62
C PHE A 57 10.78 -6.60 9.00
N PHE A 58 11.53 -5.83 9.80
CA PHE A 58 12.64 -4.99 9.32
C PHE A 58 13.95 -5.23 10.07
N PRO A 59 14.43 -6.49 10.18
CA PRO A 59 15.64 -6.81 10.94
C PRO A 59 16.91 -6.15 10.37
N GLU A 60 16.89 -5.77 9.10
CA GLU A 60 17.99 -5.07 8.42
C GLU A 60 18.13 -3.59 8.84
N TYR A 61 17.18 -3.06 9.63
CA TYR A 61 17.18 -1.67 10.12
C TYR A 61 17.34 -1.55 11.65
N PRO A 62 18.41 -2.11 12.28
CA PRO A 62 18.53 -2.25 13.73
C PRO A 62 18.74 -0.93 14.48
N GLN A 63 19.00 0.17 13.80
CA GLN A 63 19.35 1.47 14.39
C GLN A 63 18.28 2.56 14.14
N THR A 64 17.05 2.19 13.76
CA THR A 64 15.99 3.15 13.53
C THR A 64 15.30 3.60 14.83
N LYS A 65 14.50 4.67 14.75
CA LYS A 65 13.80 5.22 15.90
C LYS A 65 12.75 4.28 16.47
N TRP A 66 12.08 3.49 15.64
CA TRP A 66 11.05 2.55 16.11
C TRP A 66 11.56 1.55 17.16
N VAL A 67 12.83 1.18 17.11
CA VAL A 67 13.45 0.31 18.14
C VAL A 67 13.48 0.97 19.51
N LYS A 68 13.49 2.30 19.55
CA LYS A 68 13.68 3.11 20.75
C LYS A 68 12.39 3.78 21.23
N GLU A 69 11.30 3.64 20.45
CA GLU A 69 10.06 4.33 20.75
C GLU A 69 9.35 3.72 21.98
N LYS A 70 8.61 4.56 22.65
CA LYS A 70 7.95 4.23 23.92
C LYS A 70 6.82 3.22 23.75
N TYR A 71 6.11 3.27 22.61
CA TYR A 71 4.95 2.45 22.35
C TYR A 71 5.17 1.57 21.14
N PRO A 72 4.95 0.25 21.26
CA PRO A 72 5.07 -0.66 20.14
C PRO A 72 4.00 -0.37 19.07
N ILE A 73 4.37 -0.56 17.80
CA ILE A 73 3.48 -0.39 16.65
C ILE A 73 3.21 -1.77 16.07
N SER A 74 1.95 -2.20 16.09
CA SER A 74 1.53 -3.47 15.49
C SER A 74 1.29 -3.33 13.98
N LEU A 75 1.20 -4.46 13.28
CA LEU A 75 0.78 -4.47 11.87
C LEU A 75 -0.63 -3.89 11.70
N GLU A 76 -1.54 -4.10 12.68
CA GLU A 76 -2.85 -3.45 12.68
C GLU A 76 -2.74 -1.93 12.67
N ASN A 77 -1.87 -1.34 13.49
CA ASN A 77 -1.65 0.11 13.50
C ASN A 77 -1.12 0.64 12.15
N VAL A 78 -0.32 -0.14 11.45
CA VAL A 78 0.16 0.20 10.11
C VAL A 78 -0.98 0.12 9.09
N LEU A 79 -1.78 -0.94 9.11
CA LEU A 79 -2.92 -1.16 8.20
C LEU A 79 -4.02 -0.11 8.40
N THR A 80 -4.31 0.27 9.63
CA THR A 80 -5.35 1.25 9.97
C THR A 80 -4.87 2.69 9.92
N MET A 81 -3.60 2.94 9.57
CA MET A 81 -2.98 4.27 9.59
C MET A 81 -3.07 4.96 10.95
N SER A 82 -2.98 4.19 12.04
CA SER A 82 -2.99 4.67 13.42
C SER A 82 -1.65 4.44 14.15
N ALA A 83 -0.54 4.42 13.44
CA ALA A 83 0.79 4.18 14.02
C ALA A 83 1.32 5.32 14.90
N GLY A 84 0.63 6.45 14.98
CA GLY A 84 1.00 7.60 15.81
C GLY A 84 2.28 8.33 15.35
N LEU A 85 2.72 8.15 14.11
CA LEU A 85 3.97 8.73 13.61
C LEU A 85 3.80 10.17 13.14
N GLU A 86 4.84 10.97 13.32
CA GLU A 86 4.92 12.31 12.74
C GLU A 86 4.88 12.26 11.21
N TRP A 87 3.78 12.77 10.64
CA TRP A 87 3.58 12.82 9.20
C TRP A 87 2.81 14.07 8.80
N GLU A 88 3.23 14.73 7.73
CA GLU A 88 2.50 15.87 7.19
C GLU A 88 1.93 15.48 5.81
N SER A 89 0.61 15.50 5.68
CA SER A 89 -0.09 15.10 4.45
C SER A 89 -1.21 16.07 4.01
N GLY A 90 -1.46 17.14 4.76
CA GLY A 90 -2.61 18.03 4.52
C GLY A 90 -2.26 19.50 4.30
N LYS A 91 -1.17 19.99 4.87
CA LYS A 91 -0.80 21.39 4.84
C LYS A 91 -0.16 21.84 3.53
N TYR A 92 0.57 20.96 2.88
CA TYR A 92 1.31 21.26 1.66
C TYR A 92 0.80 20.42 0.49
N SER A 93 0.87 20.95 -0.73
CA SER A 93 0.57 20.13 -1.92
C SER A 93 1.60 18.99 -2.06
N ARG A 94 1.22 17.88 -2.70
CA ARG A 94 2.11 16.73 -2.90
C ARG A 94 3.40 17.06 -3.67
N ARG A 95 3.41 18.16 -4.42
CA ARG A 95 4.59 18.63 -5.18
C ARG A 95 5.48 19.56 -4.36
N ASP A 96 5.06 19.96 -3.16
CA ASP A 96 5.85 20.82 -2.30
C ASP A 96 6.93 20.00 -1.59
N PRO A 97 8.21 20.40 -1.61
CA PRO A 97 9.29 19.68 -0.92
C PRO A 97 9.10 19.53 0.60
N ARG A 98 8.19 20.29 1.21
CA ARG A 98 7.84 20.19 2.62
C ARG A 98 6.85 19.07 2.91
N HIS A 99 6.15 18.55 1.90
CA HIS A 99 5.23 17.43 2.05
C HIS A 99 5.99 16.15 2.39
N THR A 100 5.63 15.46 3.45
CA THR A 100 6.42 14.32 3.96
C THR A 100 6.53 13.17 2.96
N THR A 101 5.49 12.90 2.18
CA THR A 101 5.56 11.87 1.11
C THR A 101 6.59 12.25 0.04
N HIS A 102 6.66 13.53 -0.36
CA HIS A 102 7.68 13.99 -1.31
C HIS A 102 9.09 13.76 -0.77
N ARG A 103 9.34 14.16 0.48
CA ARG A 103 10.61 13.93 1.16
C ARG A 103 10.96 12.45 1.29
N MET A 104 9.98 11.60 1.53
CA MET A 104 10.18 10.14 1.55
C MET A 104 10.63 9.63 0.18
N TYR A 105 10.00 10.08 -0.89
CA TYR A 105 10.36 9.68 -2.26
C TYR A 105 11.78 10.09 -2.63
N ASP A 106 12.23 11.26 -2.18
CA ASP A 106 13.57 11.81 -2.44
C ASP A 106 14.63 11.30 -1.46
N SER A 107 14.27 10.46 -0.49
CA SER A 107 15.19 10.07 0.61
C SER A 107 16.26 9.04 0.22
N GLY A 108 16.11 8.38 -0.94
CA GLY A 108 16.94 7.26 -1.36
C GLY A 108 16.68 5.94 -0.63
N ASP A 109 16.03 5.98 0.55
CA ASP A 109 15.55 4.80 1.29
C ASP A 109 14.22 5.10 1.98
N PRO A 110 13.09 4.87 1.28
CA PRO A 110 11.76 5.17 1.81
C PRO A 110 11.40 4.35 3.05
N ILE A 111 11.90 3.12 3.20
CA ILE A 111 11.65 2.29 4.38
C ILE A 111 12.32 2.93 5.60
N LYS A 112 13.62 3.16 5.51
CA LYS A 112 14.38 3.83 6.58
C LYS A 112 13.77 5.17 6.94
N PHE A 113 13.35 5.95 5.94
CA PHE A 113 12.71 7.25 6.16
C PHE A 113 11.49 7.14 7.07
N VAL A 114 10.63 6.12 6.86
CA VAL A 114 9.43 5.91 7.69
C VAL A 114 9.81 5.40 9.07
N LEU A 115 10.71 4.41 9.16
CA LEU A 115 11.18 3.83 10.43
C LEU A 115 11.94 4.86 11.31
N ASP A 116 12.42 5.97 10.75
CA ASP A 116 13.04 7.06 11.47
C ASP A 116 12.10 8.22 11.84
N ARG A 117 10.77 8.07 11.65
CA ARG A 117 9.80 9.06 12.11
C ARG A 117 9.65 9.04 13.62
N ASN A 118 9.47 10.23 14.21
CA ASN A 118 9.17 10.33 15.63
C ASN A 118 7.74 9.85 15.89
N GLN A 119 7.53 9.20 17.01
CA GLN A 119 6.19 8.91 17.51
C GLN A 119 5.65 10.15 18.22
N LYS A 120 4.47 10.61 17.84
CA LYS A 120 3.76 11.76 18.41
C LYS A 120 2.58 11.34 19.27
N GLU A 121 1.84 10.31 18.81
CA GLU A 121 0.63 9.82 19.44
C GLU A 121 0.80 8.35 19.82
N VAL A 122 -0.03 7.88 20.73
CA VAL A 122 -0.08 6.46 21.08
C VAL A 122 -0.65 5.67 19.88
N PRO A 123 0.01 4.59 19.43
CA PRO A 123 -0.53 3.77 18.35
C PRO A 123 -1.92 3.23 18.68
N GLY A 124 -2.83 3.37 17.73
CA GLY A 124 -4.22 2.96 17.86
C GLY A 124 -5.19 4.09 18.25
N ASP A 125 -4.71 5.18 18.81
CA ASP A 125 -5.60 6.25 19.32
C ASP A 125 -6.22 7.07 18.19
N GLU A 126 -5.43 7.43 17.18
CA GLU A 126 -5.89 8.34 16.12
C GLU A 126 -5.51 7.84 14.72
N PHE A 127 -6.46 7.97 13.78
CA PHE A 127 -6.18 7.81 12.36
C PHE A 127 -5.45 9.04 11.82
N TYR A 128 -4.31 8.82 11.17
CA TYR A 128 -3.63 9.87 10.42
C TYR A 128 -3.12 9.36 9.07
N TYR A 129 -3.62 9.97 7.98
CA TYR A 129 -3.29 9.52 6.63
C TYR A 129 -1.80 9.60 6.35
N ASN A 130 -1.16 8.44 6.13
CA ASN A 130 0.28 8.29 6.02
C ASN A 130 0.66 7.33 4.90
N SER A 131 1.14 7.86 3.77
CA SER A 131 1.58 7.07 2.61
C SER A 131 2.77 6.16 2.93
N GLY A 132 3.63 6.55 3.85
CA GLY A 132 4.80 5.76 4.24
C GLY A 132 4.44 4.43 4.88
N LEU A 133 3.34 4.37 5.64
CA LEU A 133 2.87 3.12 6.22
C LEU A 133 2.53 2.09 5.13
N THR A 134 1.96 2.54 4.01
CA THR A 134 1.65 1.62 2.91
C THR A 134 2.92 1.15 2.18
N ILE A 135 3.96 1.96 2.12
CA ILE A 135 5.27 1.52 1.60
C ILE A 135 5.82 0.39 2.48
N LEU A 136 5.70 0.51 3.82
CA LEU A 136 6.09 -0.58 4.72
C LEU A 136 5.27 -1.86 4.47
N LEU A 137 3.96 -1.75 4.22
CA LEU A 137 3.11 -2.91 3.92
C LEU A 137 3.59 -3.69 2.69
N GLY A 138 4.08 -3.01 1.66
CA GLY A 138 4.66 -3.67 0.48
C GLY A 138 5.89 -4.49 0.81
N GLU A 139 6.77 -3.98 1.65
CA GLU A 139 7.96 -4.71 2.11
C GLU A 139 7.57 -5.85 3.07
N ILE A 140 6.56 -5.66 3.93
CA ILE A 140 6.04 -6.72 4.81
C ILE A 140 5.51 -7.91 4.00
N VAL A 141 4.78 -7.67 2.90
CA VAL A 141 4.36 -8.76 1.99
C VAL A 141 5.57 -9.52 1.46
N LYS A 142 6.64 -8.82 1.07
CA LYS A 142 7.87 -9.44 0.59
C LYS A 142 8.58 -10.24 1.69
N GLN A 143 8.68 -9.70 2.91
CA GLN A 143 9.28 -10.42 4.04
C GLN A 143 8.50 -11.69 4.40
N LEU A 144 7.17 -11.62 4.36
CA LEU A 144 6.32 -12.78 4.60
C LEU A 144 6.44 -13.84 3.50
N SER A 145 6.35 -13.43 2.23
CA SER A 145 6.18 -14.34 1.10
C SER A 145 7.49 -14.75 0.40
N GLY A 146 8.56 -13.98 0.60
CA GLY A 146 9.80 -14.10 -0.18
C GLY A 146 9.70 -13.54 -1.61
N LEU A 147 8.53 -12.98 -2.02
CA LEU A 147 8.29 -12.44 -3.34
C LEU A 147 8.11 -10.91 -3.28
N PRO A 148 8.69 -10.13 -4.22
CA PRO A 148 8.31 -8.75 -4.38
C PRO A 148 6.79 -8.61 -4.57
N ILE A 149 6.20 -7.53 -4.09
CA ILE A 149 4.73 -7.39 -4.06
C ILE A 149 4.10 -7.33 -5.46
N ASP A 150 4.81 -6.90 -6.50
CA ASP A 150 4.35 -6.95 -7.88
C ASP A 150 4.19 -8.41 -8.36
N ASP A 151 5.17 -9.28 -8.09
CA ASP A 151 5.09 -10.71 -8.39
C ASP A 151 4.02 -11.39 -7.52
N PHE A 152 3.99 -11.08 -6.23
CA PHE A 152 2.98 -11.61 -5.30
C PHE A 152 1.56 -11.22 -5.75
N SER A 153 1.32 -9.96 -6.10
CA SER A 153 0.02 -9.50 -6.58
C SER A 153 -0.40 -10.20 -7.88
N GLY A 154 0.55 -10.40 -8.79
CA GLY A 154 0.33 -11.15 -10.03
C GLY A 154 -0.15 -12.58 -9.77
N GLN A 155 0.54 -13.28 -8.88
CA GLN A 155 0.27 -14.68 -8.60
C GLN A 155 -1.02 -14.90 -7.78
N TYR A 156 -1.23 -14.12 -6.73
CA TYR A 156 -2.22 -14.42 -5.71
C TYR A 156 -3.50 -13.57 -5.76
N LEU A 157 -3.50 -12.49 -6.54
CA LEU A 157 -4.67 -11.62 -6.69
C LEU A 157 -5.06 -11.43 -8.16
N PHE A 158 -4.11 -11.00 -9.01
CA PHE A 158 -4.45 -10.59 -10.37
C PHE A 158 -4.74 -11.79 -11.28
N SER A 159 -3.89 -12.81 -11.28
CA SER A 159 -4.11 -14.02 -12.08
C SER A 159 -5.42 -14.75 -11.75
N PRO A 160 -5.78 -15.00 -10.47
CA PRO A 160 -7.08 -15.56 -10.11
C PRO A 160 -8.28 -14.75 -10.58
N LEU A 161 -8.16 -13.42 -10.68
CA LEU A 161 -9.19 -12.51 -11.19
C LEU A 161 -9.15 -12.34 -12.73
N GLY A 162 -8.22 -13.03 -13.42
CA GLY A 162 -8.01 -12.86 -14.85
C GLY A 162 -7.57 -11.46 -15.23
N ILE A 163 -6.77 -10.81 -14.38
CA ILE A 163 -6.12 -9.53 -14.62
C ILE A 163 -4.72 -9.81 -15.16
N THR A 164 -4.47 -9.46 -16.42
CA THR A 164 -3.22 -9.78 -17.13
C THR A 164 -2.39 -8.56 -17.50
N ASP A 165 -3.01 -7.38 -17.47
CA ASP A 165 -2.36 -6.14 -17.86
C ASP A 165 -2.40 -5.15 -16.69
N TYR A 166 -1.27 -5.02 -16.02
CA TYR A 166 -1.09 -4.14 -14.88
C TYR A 166 0.36 -3.65 -14.83
N HIS A 167 0.57 -2.55 -14.12
CA HIS A 167 1.90 -2.01 -13.90
C HIS A 167 2.00 -1.43 -12.49
N TRP A 168 3.14 -1.65 -11.84
CA TRP A 168 3.52 -0.98 -10.60
C TRP A 168 4.71 -0.05 -10.85
N ASP A 169 4.58 1.22 -10.51
CA ASP A 169 5.70 2.14 -10.47
C ASP A 169 6.73 1.71 -9.43
N LYS A 170 8.00 2.00 -9.69
CA LYS A 170 9.12 1.64 -8.82
C LYS A 170 9.90 2.88 -8.39
N PHE A 171 10.49 2.80 -7.22
CA PHE A 171 11.56 3.70 -6.79
C PHE A 171 12.84 3.41 -7.58
N GLU A 172 13.83 4.31 -7.51
CA GLU A 172 15.12 4.13 -8.19
C GLU A 172 15.88 2.87 -7.74
N ASP A 173 15.67 2.45 -6.50
CA ASP A 173 16.24 1.22 -5.93
C ASP A 173 15.49 -0.06 -6.30
N GLY A 174 14.45 0.04 -7.12
CA GLY A 174 13.63 -1.07 -7.60
C GLY A 174 12.48 -1.46 -6.67
N ARG A 175 12.33 -0.89 -5.49
CA ARG A 175 11.18 -1.13 -4.59
C ARG A 175 9.90 -0.59 -5.21
N ILE A 176 8.78 -1.24 -4.90
CA ILE A 176 7.47 -0.90 -5.47
C ILE A 176 6.82 0.27 -4.72
N GLN A 177 6.24 1.20 -5.46
CA GLN A 177 5.47 2.33 -4.91
C GLN A 177 4.06 1.90 -4.54
N THR A 178 3.91 1.16 -3.43
CA THR A 178 2.65 0.55 -3.00
C THR A 178 1.62 1.56 -2.49
N ASP A 179 2.04 2.77 -2.20
CA ASP A 179 1.15 3.84 -1.74
C ASP A 179 0.37 4.54 -2.85
N GLY A 180 0.74 4.30 -4.13
CA GLY A 180 0.08 5.01 -5.22
C GLY A 180 0.45 4.56 -6.64
N GLY A 181 1.42 3.67 -6.82
CA GLY A 181 2.03 3.36 -8.11
C GLY A 181 1.35 2.26 -8.92
N LEU A 182 0.17 1.76 -8.54
CA LEU A 182 -0.53 0.74 -9.34
C LEU A 182 -1.31 1.37 -10.49
N HIS A 183 -1.24 0.69 -11.65
CA HIS A 183 -2.03 0.97 -12.84
C HIS A 183 -2.82 -0.26 -13.24
N LEU A 184 -4.13 -0.12 -13.44
CA LEU A 184 -5.04 -1.18 -13.89
C LEU A 184 -6.02 -0.66 -14.94
N ARG A 185 -6.60 -1.57 -15.72
CA ARG A 185 -7.78 -1.27 -16.54
C ARG A 185 -9.00 -1.00 -15.67
N PRO A 186 -9.94 -0.15 -16.10
CA PRO A 186 -11.16 0.12 -15.33
C PRO A 186 -11.99 -1.14 -15.01
N ARG A 187 -12.09 -2.07 -15.94
CA ARG A 187 -12.78 -3.35 -15.72
C ARG A 187 -12.08 -4.22 -14.67
N ASP A 188 -10.77 -4.16 -14.59
CA ASP A 188 -9.99 -4.94 -13.61
C ASP A 188 -10.16 -4.37 -12.21
N MET A 189 -10.24 -3.03 -12.06
CA MET A 189 -10.67 -2.41 -10.80
C MET A 189 -12.07 -2.86 -10.37
N ALA A 190 -13.02 -2.96 -11.32
CA ALA A 190 -14.37 -3.42 -11.03
C ALA A 190 -14.40 -4.89 -10.55
N LYS A 191 -13.52 -5.76 -11.08
CA LYS A 191 -13.35 -7.15 -10.58
C LYS A 191 -12.90 -7.19 -9.11
N ILE A 192 -11.94 -6.35 -8.74
CA ILE A 192 -11.48 -6.25 -7.35
C ILE A 192 -12.60 -5.75 -6.46
N GLY A 193 -13.33 -4.70 -6.87
CA GLY A 193 -14.49 -4.21 -6.14
C GLY A 193 -15.57 -5.29 -5.96
N GLN A 194 -15.86 -6.05 -7.00
CA GLN A 194 -16.83 -7.16 -6.93
C GLN A 194 -16.37 -8.29 -6.01
N MET A 195 -15.07 -8.61 -6.02
CA MET A 195 -14.49 -9.61 -5.10
C MET A 195 -14.70 -9.22 -3.62
N ILE A 196 -14.56 -7.94 -3.28
CA ILE A 196 -14.74 -7.45 -1.90
C ILE A 196 -16.22 -7.47 -1.49
N LEU A 197 -17.15 -7.37 -2.44
CA LEU A 197 -18.59 -7.39 -2.17
C LEU A 197 -19.17 -8.81 -1.99
N ASN A 198 -18.47 -9.84 -2.42
CA ASN A 198 -18.90 -11.24 -2.31
C ASN A 198 -18.39 -11.88 -1.01
#